data_3bea52c9a7ef271406343962efe9a933
#
_entry.id   3bea52c9a7ef271406343962efe9a933
#
_cell.length_a   1.000
_cell.length_b   1.000
_cell.length_c   1.000
_cell.angle_alpha   90.00
_cell.angle_beta   90.00
_cell.angle_gamma   90.00
#
_symmetry.space_group_name_H-M   'P 1'
#
loop_
_entity.id
_entity.type
_entity.pdbx_description
1 polymer ?
#
loop_
_entity_poly.entity_id
_entity_poly.type
_entity_poly.pdbx_seq_one_letter_code
_entity_poly.pdbx_strand_id
1 'polypeptide(L)'
;MMGIGTVLMVSALYGSYGLAGALAAANGVSWAVGTAVLSNLVDRYGQRRVMLPAILVSAVSLGLVVVFALWALPAWTLFPPAVVSGLSGGSPGALVRARWNHVITNPAQLHTAYALESTLDELTFVVGPVAATALSTQVHPAAALVAPILLGLLGAQLFYSQRSTEPPSVPHDPGAERPPFWRRLILLVPGVGPVIAVNLLIGCVFGSIDVSVVAAATGWNMRSASGAVLAVFSLASGVAGFVYGSRGWSSPLPRRFLVGVVLLFVFASPLPFISSIVALALIGVLVGATVAPTLINGNTLVGRLVPYGRLTEGLSWMGTGIGIGASIGSSVSGAVIDHAGYRGGLVVVVVFAALAALVALASTRTLHCAAERHDEMLLAAEAG
;
A
#
# COMPACT_ATOMS: atom_id res chain seq x y z
N MET A 1 4.63 -8.45 -3.60
CA MET A 1 5.52 -9.14 -4.57
C MET A 1 5.68 -8.40 -5.89
N MET A 2 4.62 -7.91 -6.56
CA MET A 2 4.76 -7.27 -7.90
C MET A 2 5.69 -6.07 -7.91
N GLY A 3 5.56 -5.11 -6.98
CA GLY A 3 6.41 -3.92 -6.92
C GLY A 3 7.91 -4.26 -6.80
N ILE A 4 8.29 -5.04 -5.79
CA ILE A 4 9.68 -5.47 -5.61
C ILE A 4 10.15 -6.39 -6.74
N GLY A 5 9.28 -7.24 -7.30
CA GLY A 5 9.60 -8.08 -8.45
C GLY A 5 9.95 -7.25 -9.69
N THR A 6 9.20 -6.16 -9.94
CA THR A 6 9.50 -5.21 -11.02
C THR A 6 10.85 -4.55 -10.79
N VAL A 7 11.12 -4.07 -9.57
CA VAL A 7 12.41 -3.43 -9.24
C VAL A 7 13.57 -4.41 -9.41
N LEU A 8 13.45 -5.64 -8.91
CA LEU A 8 14.49 -6.65 -9.04
C LEU A 8 14.75 -7.05 -10.50
N MET A 9 13.71 -7.26 -11.30
CA MET A 9 13.84 -7.65 -12.70
C MET A 9 14.42 -6.51 -13.54
N VAL A 10 13.82 -5.32 -13.48
CA VAL A 10 14.22 -4.20 -14.36
C VAL A 10 15.62 -3.68 -13.99
N SER A 11 15.93 -3.56 -12.69
CA SER A 11 17.29 -3.16 -12.29
C SER A 11 18.36 -4.18 -12.68
N ALA A 12 18.02 -5.48 -12.74
CA ALA A 12 18.95 -6.52 -13.17
C ALA A 12 19.15 -6.54 -14.68
N LEU A 13 18.10 -6.33 -15.49
CA LEU A 13 18.15 -6.46 -16.95
C LEU A 13 18.54 -5.15 -17.65
N TYR A 14 18.13 -4.00 -17.11
CA TYR A 14 18.38 -2.67 -17.70
C TYR A 14 19.43 -1.85 -16.96
N GLY A 15 19.86 -2.27 -15.76
CA GLY A 15 20.87 -1.56 -14.97
C GLY A 15 20.38 -0.21 -14.39
N SER A 16 19.06 0.09 -14.44
CA SER A 16 18.50 1.38 -14.00
C SER A 16 17.43 1.18 -12.93
N TYR A 17 17.67 1.78 -11.77
CA TYR A 17 16.69 1.85 -10.68
C TYR A 17 15.63 2.92 -10.96
N GLY A 18 15.98 4.00 -11.67
CA GLY A 18 15.04 5.03 -12.10
C GLY A 18 13.96 4.47 -13.02
N LEU A 19 14.36 3.66 -14.02
CA LEU A 19 13.41 2.94 -14.89
C LEU A 19 12.54 1.99 -14.08
N ALA A 20 13.15 1.20 -13.17
CA ALA A 20 12.43 0.26 -12.32
C ALA A 20 11.39 0.95 -11.44
N GLY A 21 11.78 2.05 -10.78
CA GLY A 21 10.89 2.87 -9.96
C GLY A 21 9.77 3.53 -10.77
N ALA A 22 10.09 4.10 -11.93
CA ALA A 22 9.10 4.72 -12.82
C ALA A 22 8.07 3.70 -13.34
N LEU A 23 8.50 2.48 -13.68
CA LEU A 23 7.61 1.42 -14.12
C LEU A 23 6.70 0.93 -12.99
N ALA A 24 7.25 0.73 -11.77
CA ALA A 24 6.49 0.39 -10.59
C ALA A 24 5.47 1.49 -10.25
N ALA A 25 5.86 2.76 -10.38
CA ALA A 25 4.98 3.91 -10.17
C ALA A 25 3.84 3.95 -11.20
N ALA A 26 4.14 3.77 -12.48
CA ALA A 26 3.13 3.75 -13.55
C ALA A 26 2.09 2.64 -13.32
N ASN A 27 2.54 1.45 -12.93
CA ASN A 27 1.65 0.34 -12.56
C ASN A 27 0.82 0.67 -11.31
N GLY A 28 1.45 1.21 -10.25
CA GLY A 28 0.77 1.52 -8.98
C GLY A 28 -0.27 2.62 -9.10
N VAL A 29 0.01 3.72 -9.81
CA VAL A 29 -0.97 4.79 -10.08
C VAL A 29 -2.14 4.26 -10.92
N SER A 30 -1.83 3.48 -11.95
CA SER A 30 -2.83 2.84 -12.80
C SER A 30 -3.71 1.88 -11.99
N TRP A 31 -3.13 1.12 -11.06
CA TRP A 31 -3.86 0.24 -10.17
C TRP A 31 -4.85 0.99 -9.26
N ALA A 32 -4.45 2.14 -8.71
CA ALA A 32 -5.33 2.97 -7.90
C ALA A 32 -6.55 3.45 -8.70
N VAL A 33 -6.34 3.92 -9.93
CA VAL A 33 -7.42 4.33 -10.84
C VAL A 33 -8.29 3.14 -11.25
N GLY A 34 -7.65 2.05 -11.67
CA GLY A 34 -8.33 0.84 -12.12
C GLY A 34 -9.19 0.20 -11.04
N THR A 35 -8.71 0.17 -9.79
CA THR A 35 -9.47 -0.36 -8.65
C THR A 35 -10.78 0.40 -8.44
N ALA A 36 -10.78 1.73 -8.53
CA ALA A 36 -11.98 2.52 -8.39
C ALA A 36 -13.01 2.24 -9.51
N VAL A 37 -12.53 2.10 -10.75
CA VAL A 37 -13.39 1.79 -11.90
C VAL A 37 -13.95 0.36 -11.81
N LEU A 38 -13.07 -0.62 -11.53
CA LEU A 38 -13.45 -2.02 -11.46
C LEU A 38 -14.41 -2.29 -10.30
N SER A 39 -14.25 -1.65 -9.15
CA SER A 39 -15.19 -1.78 -8.02
C SER A 39 -16.61 -1.38 -8.42
N ASN A 40 -16.77 -0.24 -9.11
CA ASN A 40 -18.08 0.18 -9.61
C ASN A 40 -18.68 -0.81 -10.63
N LEU A 41 -17.84 -1.38 -11.50
CA LEU A 41 -18.29 -2.38 -12.46
C LEU A 41 -18.67 -3.70 -11.77
N VAL A 42 -17.92 -4.10 -10.74
CA VAL A 42 -18.20 -5.30 -9.93
C VAL A 42 -19.55 -5.18 -9.23
N ASP A 43 -19.83 -4.05 -8.60
CA ASP A 43 -21.10 -3.80 -7.95
C ASP A 43 -22.28 -3.90 -8.92
N ARG A 44 -22.09 -3.45 -10.16
CA ARG A 44 -23.11 -3.43 -11.20
C ARG A 44 -23.30 -4.76 -11.92
N TYR A 45 -22.21 -5.48 -12.22
CA TYR A 45 -22.23 -6.66 -13.11
C TYR A 45 -21.85 -7.97 -12.42
N GLY A 46 -21.43 -7.91 -11.14
CA GLY A 46 -20.96 -9.05 -10.35
C GLY A 46 -19.45 -9.25 -10.44
N GLN A 47 -18.89 -9.88 -9.40
CA GLN A 47 -17.46 -10.06 -9.22
C GLN A 47 -16.82 -10.89 -10.36
N ARG A 48 -17.42 -12.05 -10.65
CA ARG A 48 -16.85 -12.98 -11.63
C ARG A 48 -16.82 -12.40 -13.05
N ARG A 49 -17.94 -11.79 -13.48
CA ARG A 49 -18.07 -11.24 -14.85
C ARG A 49 -17.04 -10.15 -15.15
N VAL A 50 -16.71 -9.34 -14.13
CA VAL A 50 -15.79 -8.21 -14.28
C VAL A 50 -14.35 -8.65 -14.03
N MET A 51 -14.11 -9.38 -12.94
CA MET A 51 -12.74 -9.61 -12.49
C MET A 51 -12.01 -10.74 -13.21
N LEU A 52 -12.70 -11.78 -13.69
CA LEU A 52 -12.00 -12.81 -14.47
C LEU A 52 -11.34 -12.26 -15.74
N PRO A 53 -12.05 -11.54 -16.63
CA PRO A 53 -11.40 -10.94 -17.78
C PRO A 53 -10.37 -9.88 -17.38
N ALA A 54 -10.62 -9.08 -16.32
CA ALA A 54 -9.67 -8.08 -15.86
C ALA A 54 -8.35 -8.70 -15.39
N ILE A 55 -8.40 -9.78 -14.61
CA ILE A 55 -7.19 -10.48 -14.13
C ILE A 55 -6.44 -11.15 -15.29
N LEU A 56 -7.15 -11.71 -16.28
CA LEU A 56 -6.51 -12.25 -17.48
C LEU A 56 -5.77 -11.15 -18.25
N VAL A 57 -6.40 -10.00 -18.46
CA VAL A 57 -5.75 -8.83 -19.09
C VAL A 57 -4.55 -8.38 -18.28
N SER A 58 -4.67 -8.30 -16.94
CA SER A 58 -3.55 -7.94 -16.06
C SER A 58 -2.40 -8.93 -16.17
N ALA A 59 -2.68 -10.23 -16.14
CA ALA A 59 -1.68 -11.29 -16.23
C ALA A 59 -0.96 -11.30 -17.59
N VAL A 60 -1.71 -11.19 -18.70
CA VAL A 60 -1.15 -11.09 -20.04
C VAL A 60 -0.27 -9.85 -20.17
N SER A 61 -0.76 -8.70 -19.71
CA SER A 61 -0.01 -7.44 -19.77
C SER A 61 1.27 -7.48 -18.92
N LEU A 62 1.21 -8.05 -17.71
CA LEU A 62 2.41 -8.25 -16.91
C LEU A 62 3.37 -9.26 -17.54
N GLY A 63 2.84 -10.30 -18.18
CA GLY A 63 3.62 -11.24 -19.00
C GLY A 63 4.32 -10.55 -20.17
N LEU A 64 3.66 -9.59 -20.84
CA LEU A 64 4.29 -8.77 -21.88
C LEU A 64 5.43 -7.89 -21.32
N VAL A 65 5.27 -7.32 -20.12
CA VAL A 65 6.39 -6.61 -19.46
C VAL A 65 7.59 -7.55 -19.30
N VAL A 66 7.37 -8.78 -18.83
CA VAL A 66 8.44 -9.78 -18.69
C VAL A 66 9.08 -10.12 -20.04
N VAL A 67 8.29 -10.42 -21.06
CA VAL A 67 8.79 -10.78 -22.39
C VAL A 67 9.59 -9.63 -23.01
N PHE A 68 9.06 -8.41 -22.96
CA PHE A 68 9.74 -7.23 -23.51
C PHE A 68 11.05 -6.93 -22.78
N ALA A 69 11.08 -7.14 -21.46
CA ALA A 69 12.29 -6.98 -20.67
C ALA A 69 13.34 -8.06 -21.02
N LEU A 70 12.94 -9.31 -21.20
CA LEU A 70 13.84 -10.40 -21.59
C LEU A 70 14.44 -10.22 -22.99
N TRP A 71 13.68 -9.62 -23.90
CA TRP A 71 14.17 -9.29 -25.25
C TRP A 71 14.93 -7.97 -25.30
N ALA A 72 15.17 -7.34 -24.16
CA ALA A 72 15.86 -6.06 -24.04
C ALA A 72 15.29 -4.97 -24.97
N LEU A 73 13.96 -4.94 -25.14
CA LEU A 73 13.29 -3.95 -25.95
C LEU A 73 13.50 -2.53 -25.36
N PRO A 74 13.33 -1.46 -26.16
CA PRO A 74 13.45 -0.10 -25.65
C PRO A 74 12.58 0.13 -24.41
N ALA A 75 13.11 0.79 -23.39
CA ALA A 75 12.50 0.95 -22.07
C ALA A 75 11.05 1.48 -22.09
N TRP A 76 10.72 2.36 -23.03
CA TRP A 76 9.37 2.93 -23.16
C TRP A 76 8.31 1.87 -23.49
N THR A 77 8.69 0.75 -24.13
CA THR A 77 7.76 -0.33 -24.48
C THR A 77 7.20 -1.08 -23.28
N LEU A 78 7.87 -0.99 -22.13
CA LEU A 78 7.44 -1.62 -20.88
C LEU A 78 6.25 -0.89 -20.23
N PHE A 79 6.10 0.43 -20.50
CA PHE A 79 5.09 1.26 -19.82
C PHE A 79 3.65 0.93 -20.23
N PRO A 80 3.29 0.81 -21.51
CA PRO A 80 1.91 0.50 -21.89
C PRO A 80 1.37 -0.79 -21.24
N PRO A 81 2.05 -1.92 -21.28
CA PRO A 81 1.57 -3.14 -20.63
C PRO A 81 1.59 -3.02 -19.09
N ALA A 82 2.53 -2.28 -18.48
CA ALA A 82 2.51 -2.05 -17.05
C ALA A 82 1.29 -1.24 -16.60
N VAL A 83 0.92 -0.19 -17.36
CA VAL A 83 -0.29 0.61 -17.12
C VAL A 83 -1.55 -0.23 -17.28
N VAL A 84 -1.66 -1.03 -18.34
CA VAL A 84 -2.81 -1.91 -18.57
C VAL A 84 -2.93 -2.96 -17.46
N SER A 85 -1.81 -3.53 -17.02
CA SER A 85 -1.79 -4.46 -15.89
C SER A 85 -2.29 -3.80 -14.61
N GLY A 86 -1.84 -2.58 -14.30
CA GLY A 86 -2.31 -1.82 -13.15
C GLY A 86 -3.82 -1.56 -13.22
N LEU A 87 -4.30 -0.98 -14.31
CA LEU A 87 -5.73 -0.69 -14.51
C LEU A 87 -6.64 -1.90 -14.34
N SER A 88 -6.12 -3.10 -14.64
CA SER A 88 -6.87 -4.36 -14.62
C SER A 88 -6.66 -5.18 -13.34
N GLY A 89 -5.82 -4.73 -12.39
CA GLY A 89 -5.44 -5.50 -11.20
C GLY A 89 -6.56 -5.66 -10.16
N GLY A 90 -7.39 -4.63 -9.99
CA GLY A 90 -8.48 -4.61 -9.00
C GLY A 90 -8.00 -4.71 -7.55
N SER A 91 -8.93 -4.97 -6.63
CA SER A 91 -8.66 -5.12 -5.18
C SER A 91 -9.21 -6.45 -4.66
N PRO A 92 -8.44 -7.55 -4.73
CA PRO A 92 -8.90 -8.88 -4.27
C PRO A 92 -9.37 -8.89 -2.82
N GLY A 93 -8.66 -8.23 -1.90
CA GLY A 93 -9.05 -8.15 -0.48
C GLY A 93 -10.43 -7.51 -0.26
N ALA A 94 -10.77 -6.45 -1.00
CA ALA A 94 -12.11 -5.86 -0.92
C ALA A 94 -13.22 -6.85 -1.37
N LEU A 95 -12.93 -7.66 -2.37
CA LEU A 95 -13.88 -8.66 -2.90
C LEU A 95 -14.06 -9.83 -1.95
N VAL A 96 -12.99 -10.27 -1.27
CA VAL A 96 -13.04 -11.30 -0.22
C VAL A 96 -13.90 -10.78 0.95
N ARG A 97 -13.69 -9.55 1.41
CA ARG A 97 -14.49 -8.94 2.48
C ARG A 97 -15.96 -8.82 2.13
N ALA A 98 -16.26 -8.46 0.86
CA ALA A 98 -17.64 -8.43 0.39
C ALA A 98 -18.31 -9.82 0.45
N ARG A 99 -17.58 -10.91 0.14
CA ARG A 99 -18.08 -12.29 0.29
C ARG A 99 -18.26 -12.69 1.74
N TRP A 100 -17.34 -12.35 2.64
CA TRP A 100 -17.49 -12.57 4.07
C TRP A 100 -18.77 -11.92 4.61
N ASN A 101 -19.00 -10.64 4.25
CA ASN A 101 -20.24 -9.92 4.63
C ASN A 101 -21.51 -10.58 4.08
N HIS A 102 -21.44 -11.19 2.90
CA HIS A 102 -22.61 -11.86 2.30
C HIS A 102 -22.90 -13.21 2.95
N VAL A 103 -21.87 -13.97 3.30
CA VAL A 103 -22.02 -15.35 3.80
C VAL A 103 -22.19 -15.41 5.32
N ILE A 104 -21.55 -14.51 6.06
CA ILE A 104 -21.54 -14.52 7.53
C ILE A 104 -22.46 -13.44 8.07
N THR A 105 -23.54 -13.89 8.73
CA THR A 105 -24.52 -13.01 9.37
C THR A 105 -24.19 -12.70 10.84
N ASN A 106 -23.38 -13.55 11.50
CA ASN A 106 -22.99 -13.36 12.89
C ASN A 106 -21.79 -12.39 13.01
N PRO A 107 -21.94 -11.23 13.71
CA PRO A 107 -20.89 -10.22 13.81
C PRO A 107 -19.57 -10.73 14.42
N ALA A 108 -19.62 -11.64 15.41
CA ALA A 108 -18.43 -12.20 16.04
C ALA A 108 -17.63 -13.08 15.06
N GLN A 109 -18.32 -13.90 14.26
CA GLN A 109 -17.71 -14.72 13.22
C GLN A 109 -17.14 -13.86 12.09
N LEU A 110 -17.82 -12.78 11.70
CA LEU A 110 -17.36 -11.84 10.71
C LEU A 110 -16.08 -11.13 11.16
N HIS A 111 -16.03 -10.73 12.44
CA HIS A 111 -14.81 -10.17 13.02
C HIS A 111 -13.62 -11.16 12.97
N THR A 112 -13.88 -12.45 13.25
CA THR A 112 -12.86 -13.50 13.16
C THR A 112 -12.38 -13.69 11.71
N ALA A 113 -13.28 -13.65 10.72
CA ALA A 113 -12.93 -13.76 9.31
C ALA A 113 -12.05 -12.59 8.85
N TYR A 114 -12.33 -11.37 9.28
CA TYR A 114 -11.50 -10.20 9.00
C TYR A 114 -10.13 -10.27 9.69
N ALA A 115 -10.07 -10.78 10.92
CA ALA A 115 -8.80 -11.01 11.61
C ALA A 115 -7.93 -12.04 10.88
N LEU A 116 -8.53 -13.13 10.39
CA LEU A 116 -7.84 -14.12 9.58
C LEU A 116 -7.28 -13.50 8.28
N GLU A 117 -8.10 -12.72 7.56
CA GLU A 117 -7.68 -12.05 6.33
C GLU A 117 -6.51 -11.10 6.57
N SER A 118 -6.60 -10.27 7.61
CA SER A 118 -5.51 -9.37 7.99
C SER A 118 -4.23 -10.13 8.32
N THR A 119 -4.32 -11.27 8.99
CA THR A 119 -3.17 -12.13 9.28
C THR A 119 -2.54 -12.70 8.00
N LEU A 120 -3.36 -13.11 7.03
CA LEU A 120 -2.88 -13.60 5.73
C LEU A 120 -2.23 -12.47 4.92
N ASP A 121 -2.77 -11.27 4.96
CA ASP A 121 -2.17 -10.08 4.34
C ASP A 121 -0.77 -9.80 4.95
N GLU A 122 -0.64 -9.81 6.28
CA GLU A 122 0.66 -9.65 6.96
C GLU A 122 1.67 -10.74 6.56
N LEU A 123 1.24 -12.00 6.49
CA LEU A 123 2.09 -13.09 6.02
C LEU A 123 2.57 -12.85 4.57
N THR A 124 1.70 -12.32 3.72
CA THR A 124 2.03 -11.99 2.34
C THR A 124 3.07 -10.87 2.25
N PHE A 125 3.00 -9.87 3.14
CA PHE A 125 4.00 -8.81 3.23
C PHE A 125 5.35 -9.29 3.76
N VAL A 126 5.38 -10.29 4.62
CA VAL A 126 6.63 -10.90 5.13
C VAL A 126 7.24 -11.86 4.11
N VAL A 127 6.44 -12.80 3.61
CA VAL A 127 6.93 -13.87 2.70
C VAL A 127 7.19 -13.34 1.29
N GLY A 128 6.38 -12.37 0.84
CA GLY A 128 6.42 -11.84 -0.52
C GLY A 128 7.79 -11.30 -0.95
N PRO A 129 8.41 -10.38 -0.23
CA PRO A 129 9.74 -9.87 -0.56
C PRO A 129 10.83 -10.93 -0.55
N VAL A 130 10.80 -11.84 0.42
CA VAL A 130 11.77 -12.96 0.51
C VAL A 130 11.65 -13.86 -0.71
N ALA A 131 10.44 -14.30 -1.03
CA ALA A 131 10.18 -15.18 -2.17
C ALA A 131 10.54 -14.48 -3.51
N ALA A 132 10.16 -13.21 -3.70
CA ALA A 132 10.51 -12.45 -4.90
C ALA A 132 12.02 -12.32 -5.06
N THR A 133 12.74 -12.03 -3.97
CA THR A 133 14.20 -11.90 -3.99
C THR A 133 14.87 -13.24 -4.27
N ALA A 134 14.45 -14.31 -3.59
CA ALA A 134 15.00 -15.67 -3.80
C ALA A 134 14.78 -16.13 -5.26
N LEU A 135 13.57 -15.95 -5.79
CA LEU A 135 13.26 -16.29 -7.18
C LEU A 135 14.09 -15.46 -8.17
N SER A 136 14.23 -14.17 -7.93
CA SER A 136 15.01 -13.28 -8.80
C SER A 136 16.52 -13.60 -8.79
N THR A 137 17.07 -13.96 -7.64
CA THR A 137 18.53 -14.13 -7.48
C THR A 137 19.01 -15.57 -7.69
N GLN A 138 18.17 -16.57 -7.39
CA GLN A 138 18.56 -17.99 -7.45
C GLN A 138 18.04 -18.71 -8.69
N VAL A 139 16.95 -18.22 -9.31
CA VAL A 139 16.35 -18.84 -10.49
C VAL A 139 16.59 -17.98 -11.71
N HIS A 140 15.90 -16.83 -11.80
CA HIS A 140 16.02 -15.88 -12.92
C HIS A 140 15.41 -14.53 -12.53
N PRO A 141 15.95 -13.38 -12.98
CA PRO A 141 15.37 -12.05 -12.65
C PRO A 141 13.87 -11.93 -12.95
N ALA A 142 13.38 -12.56 -14.01
CA ALA A 142 11.96 -12.56 -14.37
C ALA A 142 11.09 -13.45 -13.45
N ALA A 143 11.65 -14.42 -12.75
CA ALA A 143 10.89 -15.36 -11.91
C ALA A 143 10.13 -14.65 -10.78
N ALA A 144 10.66 -13.52 -10.30
CA ALA A 144 9.99 -12.67 -9.30
C ALA A 144 8.64 -12.09 -9.78
N LEU A 145 8.41 -11.98 -11.08
CA LEU A 145 7.13 -11.55 -11.67
C LEU A 145 6.30 -12.71 -12.22
N VAL A 146 6.94 -13.73 -12.79
CA VAL A 146 6.25 -14.90 -13.34
C VAL A 146 5.49 -15.68 -12.26
N ALA A 147 6.12 -15.88 -11.09
CA ALA A 147 5.48 -16.62 -10.00
C ALA A 147 4.17 -15.95 -9.50
N PRO A 148 4.12 -14.64 -9.18
CA PRO A 148 2.86 -14.00 -8.79
C PRO A 148 1.82 -13.95 -9.91
N ILE A 149 2.22 -13.91 -11.20
CA ILE A 149 1.27 -14.04 -12.32
C ILE A 149 0.57 -15.41 -12.27
N LEU A 150 1.33 -16.49 -12.17
CA LEU A 150 0.79 -17.86 -12.15
C LEU A 150 -0.07 -18.10 -10.89
N LEU A 151 0.43 -17.70 -9.72
CA LEU A 151 -0.31 -17.82 -8.45
C LEU A 151 -1.58 -16.97 -8.45
N GLY A 152 -1.51 -15.77 -9.03
CA GLY A 152 -2.66 -14.88 -9.17
C GLY A 152 -3.75 -15.44 -10.09
N LEU A 153 -3.35 -16.02 -11.23
CA LEU A 153 -4.28 -16.68 -12.14
C LEU A 153 -4.94 -17.91 -11.50
N LEU A 154 -4.15 -18.75 -10.83
CA LEU A 154 -4.66 -19.90 -10.11
C LEU A 154 -5.63 -19.50 -8.99
N GLY A 155 -5.22 -18.54 -8.15
CA GLY A 155 -6.06 -18.03 -7.07
C GLY A 155 -7.36 -17.39 -7.58
N ALA A 156 -7.28 -16.61 -8.66
CA ALA A 156 -8.47 -16.03 -9.30
C ALA A 156 -9.41 -17.11 -9.83
N GLN A 157 -8.89 -18.14 -10.52
CA GLN A 157 -9.71 -19.23 -11.01
C GLN A 157 -10.41 -19.97 -9.88
N LEU A 158 -9.70 -20.28 -8.79
CA LEU A 158 -10.28 -20.93 -7.61
C LEU A 158 -11.33 -20.06 -6.92
N PHE A 159 -11.03 -18.76 -6.71
CA PHE A 159 -11.92 -17.83 -6.04
C PHE A 159 -13.20 -17.54 -6.83
N TYR A 160 -13.09 -17.21 -8.11
CA TYR A 160 -14.25 -16.87 -8.95
C TYR A 160 -15.02 -18.10 -9.47
N SER A 161 -14.50 -19.33 -9.29
CA SER A 161 -15.28 -20.55 -9.51
C SER A 161 -16.37 -20.76 -8.44
N GLN A 162 -16.17 -20.22 -7.24
CA GLN A 162 -17.11 -20.33 -6.10
C GLN A 162 -18.28 -19.34 -6.26
N ARG A 163 -19.32 -19.74 -6.98
CA ARG A 163 -20.49 -18.90 -7.28
C ARG A 163 -21.42 -18.73 -6.08
N SER A 164 -21.48 -19.71 -5.19
CA SER A 164 -22.42 -19.72 -4.03
C SER A 164 -22.10 -18.64 -3.00
N THR A 165 -20.87 -18.12 -2.99
CA THR A 165 -20.44 -17.07 -2.06
C THR A 165 -20.42 -15.67 -2.69
N GLU A 166 -20.71 -15.56 -3.99
CA GLU A 166 -20.70 -14.29 -4.70
C GLU A 166 -21.91 -13.43 -4.30
N PRO A 167 -21.69 -12.18 -3.80
CA PRO A 167 -22.79 -11.28 -3.50
C PRO A 167 -23.60 -10.96 -4.77
N PRO A 168 -24.92 -10.78 -4.66
CA PRO A 168 -25.75 -10.37 -5.77
C PRO A 168 -25.33 -8.98 -6.27
N SER A 169 -25.32 -8.78 -7.58
CA SER A 169 -25.12 -7.46 -8.16
C SER A 169 -26.31 -6.55 -7.85
N VAL A 170 -26.03 -5.32 -7.40
CA VAL A 170 -27.08 -4.33 -7.13
C VAL A 170 -27.32 -3.50 -8.40
N PRO A 171 -28.50 -3.62 -9.03
CA PRO A 171 -28.82 -2.79 -10.18
C PRO A 171 -28.75 -1.29 -9.80
N HIS A 172 -28.10 -0.51 -10.62
CA HIS A 172 -28.00 0.93 -10.42
C HIS A 172 -29.35 1.59 -10.63
N ASP A 173 -29.84 2.33 -9.62
CA ASP A 173 -31.03 3.20 -9.79
C ASP A 173 -30.62 4.44 -10.62
N PRO A 174 -31.13 4.59 -11.86
CA PRO A 174 -30.81 5.73 -12.72
C PRO A 174 -31.31 7.08 -12.17
N GLY A 175 -32.23 7.05 -11.20
CA GLY A 175 -32.87 8.22 -10.59
C GLY A 175 -32.16 8.78 -9.37
N ALA A 176 -31.15 8.12 -8.84
CA ALA A 176 -30.39 8.63 -7.70
C ALA A 176 -29.54 9.86 -8.12
N GLU A 177 -30.00 11.05 -7.75
CA GLU A 177 -29.21 12.30 -7.93
C GLU A 177 -27.87 12.18 -7.22
N ARG A 178 -26.78 12.14 -7.99
CA ARG A 178 -25.42 12.17 -7.46
C ARG A 178 -25.02 13.64 -7.20
N PRO A 179 -24.79 14.04 -5.95
CA PRO A 179 -24.24 15.37 -5.71
C PRO A 179 -22.92 15.57 -6.48
N PRO A 180 -22.61 16.79 -6.97
CA PRO A 180 -21.44 17.05 -7.76
C PRO A 180 -20.14 16.64 -7.05
N PHE A 181 -19.16 16.15 -7.81
CA PHE A 181 -17.90 15.54 -7.35
C PHE A 181 -17.20 16.37 -6.26
N TRP A 182 -17.13 17.70 -6.38
CA TRP A 182 -16.47 18.57 -5.40
C TRP A 182 -17.17 18.64 -4.04
N ARG A 183 -18.50 18.45 -3.95
CA ARG A 183 -19.21 18.34 -2.66
C ARG A 183 -18.98 16.98 -1.97
N ARG A 184 -18.39 16.04 -2.71
CA ARG A 184 -18.05 14.69 -2.23
C ARG A 184 -16.61 14.55 -1.77
N LEU A 185 -15.75 15.55 -1.99
CA LEU A 185 -14.34 15.45 -1.59
C LEU A 185 -14.23 15.42 -0.06
N ILE A 186 -14.12 14.20 0.46
CA ILE A 186 -13.90 13.95 1.90
C ILE A 186 -12.61 14.60 2.40
N LEU A 187 -11.68 14.88 1.48
CA LEU A 187 -10.44 15.61 1.71
C LEU A 187 -10.64 17.02 2.26
N LEU A 188 -11.81 17.62 2.02
CA LEU A 188 -12.16 18.96 2.51
C LEU A 188 -12.75 18.94 3.92
N VAL A 189 -13.02 17.77 4.49
CA VAL A 189 -13.46 17.65 5.89
C VAL A 189 -12.29 18.07 6.78
N PRO A 190 -12.51 19.00 7.75
CA PRO A 190 -11.45 19.46 8.65
C PRO A 190 -10.76 18.31 9.36
N GLY A 191 -9.43 18.25 9.26
CA GLY A 191 -8.59 17.19 9.84
C GLY A 191 -8.39 15.96 8.95
N VAL A 192 -9.29 15.62 8.03
CA VAL A 192 -9.15 14.43 7.17
C VAL A 192 -8.07 14.62 6.11
N GLY A 193 -8.03 15.76 5.43
CA GLY A 193 -7.04 16.05 4.40
C GLY A 193 -5.60 15.91 4.90
N PRO A 194 -5.21 16.52 6.01
CA PRO A 194 -3.88 16.35 6.60
C PRO A 194 -3.52 14.90 6.93
N VAL A 195 -4.45 14.10 7.47
CA VAL A 195 -4.18 12.68 7.76
C VAL A 195 -3.91 11.89 6.48
N ILE A 196 -4.69 12.14 5.42
CA ILE A 196 -4.49 11.52 4.12
C ILE A 196 -3.15 11.96 3.48
N ALA A 197 -2.77 13.25 3.63
CA ALA A 197 -1.49 13.75 3.14
C ALA A 197 -0.31 13.08 3.85
N VAL A 198 -0.37 12.91 5.18
CA VAL A 198 0.63 12.14 5.94
C VAL A 198 0.67 10.69 5.46
N ASN A 199 -0.48 10.06 5.23
CA ASN A 199 -0.54 8.68 4.72
C ASN A 199 0.09 8.54 3.32
N LEU A 200 -0.12 9.51 2.44
CA LEU A 200 0.54 9.57 1.14
C LEU A 200 2.07 9.65 1.32
N LEU A 201 2.55 10.49 2.23
CA LEU A 201 3.99 10.61 2.51
C LEU A 201 4.58 9.35 3.17
N ILE A 202 3.83 8.65 4.02
CA ILE A 202 4.20 7.31 4.51
C ILE A 202 4.29 6.32 3.35
N GLY A 203 3.36 6.38 2.40
CA GLY A 203 3.45 5.63 1.14
C GLY A 203 4.74 5.94 0.37
N CYS A 204 5.12 7.23 0.26
CA CYS A 204 6.41 7.61 -0.35
C CYS A 204 7.60 6.99 0.39
N VAL A 205 7.58 6.92 1.72
CA VAL A 205 8.60 6.23 2.52
C VAL A 205 8.65 4.75 2.13
N PHE A 206 7.52 4.05 2.02
CA PHE A 206 7.48 2.65 1.61
C PHE A 206 8.11 2.41 0.25
N GLY A 207 7.64 3.13 -0.79
CA GLY A 207 8.17 2.98 -2.13
C GLY A 207 9.66 3.29 -2.24
N SER A 208 10.14 4.28 -1.46
CA SER A 208 11.56 4.62 -1.38
C SER A 208 12.37 3.54 -0.68
N ILE A 209 11.87 2.95 0.40
CA ILE A 209 12.52 1.86 1.12
C ILE A 209 12.69 0.64 0.21
N ASP A 210 11.64 0.24 -0.51
CA ASP A 210 11.67 -0.93 -1.40
C ASP A 210 12.82 -0.84 -2.42
N VAL A 211 12.97 0.30 -3.08
CA VAL A 211 14.00 0.50 -4.09
C VAL A 211 15.38 0.67 -3.45
N SER A 212 15.48 1.45 -2.36
CA SER A 212 16.75 1.77 -1.71
C SER A 212 17.39 0.57 -1.03
N VAL A 213 16.60 -0.32 -0.41
CA VAL A 213 17.09 -1.56 0.21
C VAL A 213 17.69 -2.49 -0.86
N VAL A 214 17.04 -2.64 -2.02
CA VAL A 214 17.57 -3.43 -3.13
C VAL A 214 18.87 -2.83 -3.66
N ALA A 215 18.93 -1.51 -3.82
CA ALA A 215 20.12 -0.82 -4.30
C ALA A 215 21.28 -0.92 -3.29
N ALA A 216 21.02 -0.73 -2.00
CA ALA A 216 22.03 -0.84 -0.94
C ALA A 216 22.58 -2.27 -0.84
N ALA A 217 21.71 -3.27 -0.83
CA ALA A 217 22.10 -4.68 -0.80
C ALA A 217 22.93 -5.06 -2.05
N THR A 218 22.59 -4.51 -3.21
CA THR A 218 23.36 -4.71 -4.45
C THR A 218 24.73 -4.04 -4.35
N GLY A 219 24.81 -2.80 -3.85
CA GLY A 219 26.06 -2.07 -3.65
C GLY A 219 27.02 -2.74 -2.67
N TRP A 220 26.49 -3.55 -1.75
CA TRP A 220 27.31 -4.36 -0.82
C TRP A 220 27.53 -5.81 -1.27
N ASN A 221 27.19 -6.16 -2.52
CA ASN A 221 27.25 -7.52 -3.07
C ASN A 221 26.40 -8.56 -2.29
N MET A 222 25.35 -8.12 -1.63
CA MET A 222 24.43 -8.94 -0.82
C MET A 222 22.98 -8.84 -1.32
N ARG A 223 22.77 -8.78 -2.62
CA ARG A 223 21.45 -8.57 -3.24
C ARG A 223 20.39 -9.57 -2.76
N SER A 224 20.78 -10.84 -2.52
CA SER A 224 19.90 -11.89 -1.99
C SER A 224 19.37 -11.60 -0.58
N ALA A 225 20.02 -10.73 0.19
CA ALA A 225 19.59 -10.35 1.52
C ALA A 225 18.52 -9.25 1.52
N SER A 226 18.26 -8.57 0.39
CA SER A 226 17.29 -7.46 0.32
C SER A 226 15.89 -7.90 0.75
N GLY A 227 15.44 -9.08 0.31
CA GLY A 227 14.14 -9.62 0.71
C GLY A 227 14.03 -9.90 2.21
N ALA A 228 15.10 -10.39 2.84
CA ALA A 228 15.14 -10.63 4.28
C ALA A 228 15.06 -9.31 5.07
N VAL A 229 15.74 -8.25 4.63
CA VAL A 229 15.67 -6.92 5.25
C VAL A 229 14.24 -6.37 5.18
N LEU A 230 13.59 -6.46 4.02
CA LEU A 230 12.20 -6.01 3.86
C LEU A 230 11.20 -6.86 4.67
N ALA A 231 11.45 -8.17 4.78
CA ALA A 231 10.63 -9.04 5.62
C ALA A 231 10.76 -8.71 7.11
N VAL A 232 11.98 -8.44 7.59
CA VAL A 232 12.22 -8.01 8.99
C VAL A 232 11.53 -6.66 9.27
N PHE A 233 11.59 -5.71 8.34
CA PHE A 233 10.86 -4.45 8.42
C PHE A 233 9.35 -4.68 8.55
N SER A 234 8.75 -5.51 7.69
CA SER A 234 7.32 -5.83 7.70
C SER A 234 6.91 -6.58 8.97
N LEU A 235 7.71 -7.54 9.41
CA LEU A 235 7.48 -8.30 10.65
C LEU A 235 7.48 -7.37 11.86
N ALA A 236 8.45 -6.46 11.95
CA ALA A 236 8.52 -5.47 13.03
C ALA A 236 7.28 -4.56 13.05
N SER A 237 6.78 -4.16 11.87
CA SER A 237 5.54 -3.40 11.74
C SER A 237 4.34 -4.20 12.25
N GLY A 238 4.17 -5.44 11.80
CA GLY A 238 3.06 -6.31 12.21
C GLY A 238 3.06 -6.58 13.73
N VAL A 239 4.22 -6.94 14.29
CA VAL A 239 4.36 -7.16 15.74
C VAL A 239 4.04 -5.89 16.54
N ALA A 240 4.58 -4.74 16.11
CA ALA A 240 4.30 -3.47 16.76
C ALA A 240 2.83 -3.08 16.68
N GLY A 241 2.19 -3.29 15.53
CA GLY A 241 0.76 -3.08 15.34
C GLY A 241 -0.10 -3.95 16.26
N PHE A 242 0.22 -5.24 16.36
CA PHE A 242 -0.46 -6.16 17.26
C PHE A 242 -0.32 -5.75 18.73
N VAL A 243 0.91 -5.47 19.19
CA VAL A 243 1.19 -5.02 20.56
C VAL A 243 0.51 -3.67 20.84
N TYR A 244 0.52 -2.77 19.85
CA TYR A 244 -0.12 -1.46 19.98
C TYR A 244 -1.64 -1.57 20.07
N GLY A 245 -2.25 -2.39 19.21
CA GLY A 245 -3.69 -2.60 19.14
C GLY A 245 -4.27 -3.36 20.33
N SER A 246 -3.46 -4.22 21.00
CA SER A 246 -3.88 -4.96 22.18
C SER A 246 -3.89 -4.14 23.48
N ARG A 247 -3.33 -2.91 23.46
CA ARG A 247 -3.25 -2.04 24.64
C ARG A 247 -4.36 -0.99 24.64
N GLY A 248 -4.94 -0.75 25.82
CA GLY A 248 -5.77 0.44 26.09
C GLY A 248 -4.90 1.69 26.21
N TRP A 249 -5.21 2.72 25.44
CA TRP A 249 -4.45 3.98 25.44
C TRP A 249 -5.28 5.11 26.02
N SER A 250 -4.78 5.79 27.06
CA SER A 250 -5.40 6.96 27.68
C SER A 250 -5.02 8.28 27.01
N SER A 251 -3.95 8.31 26.22
CA SER A 251 -3.47 9.53 25.56
C SER A 251 -4.32 9.90 24.33
N PRO A 252 -4.53 11.21 24.05
CA PRO A 252 -5.33 11.68 22.93
C PRO A 252 -4.84 11.13 21.58
N LEU A 253 -5.77 10.73 20.72
CA LEU A 253 -5.50 10.12 19.43
C LEU A 253 -4.62 10.99 18.49
N PRO A 254 -4.86 12.32 18.36
CA PRO A 254 -3.99 13.18 17.56
C PRO A 254 -2.53 13.20 18.04
N ARG A 255 -2.30 13.16 19.35
CA ARG A 255 -0.95 13.10 19.93
C ARG A 255 -0.26 11.78 19.58
N ARG A 256 -0.97 10.65 19.67
CA ARG A 256 -0.41 9.33 19.33
C ARG A 256 -0.03 9.25 17.86
N PHE A 257 -0.88 9.79 16.98
CA PHE A 257 -0.60 9.88 15.54
C PHE A 257 0.67 10.70 15.28
N LEU A 258 0.77 11.90 15.87
CA LEU A 258 1.94 12.77 15.75
C LEU A 258 3.22 12.06 16.24
N VAL A 259 3.18 11.44 17.41
CA VAL A 259 4.34 10.73 17.97
C VAL A 259 4.79 9.61 17.04
N GLY A 260 3.86 8.84 16.48
CA GLY A 260 4.19 7.78 15.52
C GLY A 260 4.91 8.32 14.28
N VAL A 261 4.43 9.40 13.68
CA VAL A 261 5.05 10.03 12.51
C VAL A 261 6.43 10.63 12.82
N VAL A 262 6.57 11.29 13.99
CA VAL A 262 7.86 11.84 14.44
C VAL A 262 8.88 10.73 14.69
N LEU A 263 8.48 9.64 15.35
CA LEU A 263 9.36 8.48 15.58
C LEU A 263 9.77 7.82 14.24
N LEU A 264 8.88 7.75 13.25
CA LEU A 264 9.21 7.30 11.91
C LEU A 264 10.37 8.13 11.32
N PHE A 265 10.28 9.45 11.39
CA PHE A 265 11.35 10.34 10.93
C PHE A 265 12.64 10.16 11.73
N VAL A 266 12.57 10.15 13.07
CA VAL A 266 13.75 9.99 13.94
C VAL A 266 14.48 8.69 13.67
N PHE A 267 13.76 7.56 13.53
CA PHE A 267 14.38 6.27 13.28
C PHE A 267 14.83 6.10 11.82
N ALA A 268 14.24 6.82 10.88
CA ALA A 268 14.72 6.84 9.49
C ALA A 268 15.98 7.70 9.30
N SER A 269 16.19 8.72 10.14
CA SER A 269 17.28 9.70 9.97
C SER A 269 18.69 9.11 9.90
N PRO A 270 19.05 7.99 10.57
CA PRO A 270 20.38 7.38 10.44
C PRO A 270 20.59 6.60 9.13
N LEU A 271 19.52 6.28 8.37
CA LEU A 271 19.62 5.43 7.17
C LEU A 271 20.73 5.82 6.18
N PRO A 272 20.94 7.10 5.81
CA PRO A 272 21.97 7.50 4.83
C PRO A 272 23.42 7.21 5.29
N PHE A 273 23.64 7.06 6.59
CA PHE A 273 24.96 6.85 7.17
C PHE A 273 25.31 5.37 7.35
N ILE A 274 24.38 4.45 7.03
CA ILE A 274 24.58 3.03 7.17
C ILE A 274 25.46 2.48 6.05
N SER A 275 26.35 1.57 6.40
CA SER A 275 27.31 0.92 5.49
C SER A 275 27.26 -0.61 5.57
N SER A 276 26.31 -1.20 6.27
CA SER A 276 26.18 -2.67 6.38
C SER A 276 24.72 -3.13 6.34
N ILE A 277 24.50 -4.33 5.80
CA ILE A 277 23.17 -4.94 5.68
C ILE A 277 22.54 -5.21 7.05
N VAL A 278 23.34 -5.56 8.05
CA VAL A 278 22.89 -5.82 9.42
C VAL A 278 22.37 -4.52 10.07
N ALA A 279 23.12 -3.42 9.94
CA ALA A 279 22.70 -2.14 10.45
C ALA A 279 21.43 -1.64 9.74
N LEU A 280 21.31 -1.89 8.42
CA LEU A 280 20.11 -1.58 7.64
C LEU A 280 18.90 -2.37 8.17
N ALA A 281 19.06 -3.65 8.47
CA ALA A 281 18.00 -4.47 9.05
C ALA A 281 17.60 -3.99 10.46
N LEU A 282 18.57 -3.67 11.33
CA LEU A 282 18.31 -3.19 12.69
C LEU A 282 17.54 -1.84 12.69
N ILE A 283 17.97 -0.88 11.87
CA ILE A 283 17.23 0.37 11.72
C ILE A 283 15.88 0.11 11.05
N GLY A 284 15.82 -0.83 10.10
CA GLY A 284 14.57 -1.30 9.48
C GLY A 284 13.56 -1.81 10.50
N VAL A 285 13.98 -2.51 11.56
CA VAL A 285 13.10 -2.90 12.68
C VAL A 285 12.52 -1.69 13.39
N LEU A 286 13.34 -0.68 13.70
CA LEU A 286 12.88 0.53 14.40
C LEU A 286 11.90 1.34 13.54
N VAL A 287 12.23 1.53 12.27
CA VAL A 287 11.37 2.23 11.31
C VAL A 287 10.05 1.45 11.12
N GLY A 288 10.13 0.14 10.88
CA GLY A 288 8.97 -0.74 10.72
C GLY A 288 8.04 -0.70 11.94
N ALA A 289 8.59 -0.77 13.14
CA ALA A 289 7.80 -0.74 14.38
C ALA A 289 6.96 0.54 14.57
N THR A 290 7.29 1.64 13.89
CA THR A 290 6.49 2.88 13.95
C THR A 290 5.32 2.89 12.97
N VAL A 291 5.37 2.08 11.92
CA VAL A 291 4.45 2.17 10.78
C VAL A 291 3.04 1.74 11.16
N ALA A 292 2.84 0.49 11.58
CA ALA A 292 1.50 -0.02 11.87
C ALA A 292 0.77 0.78 12.98
N PRO A 293 1.41 1.14 14.11
CA PRO A 293 0.79 2.04 15.09
C PRO A 293 0.35 3.38 14.50
N THR A 294 1.16 3.96 13.61
CA THR A 294 0.82 5.24 12.96
C THR A 294 -0.38 5.09 12.03
N LEU A 295 -0.43 4.03 11.21
CA LEU A 295 -1.55 3.75 10.32
C LEU A 295 -2.83 3.45 11.10
N ILE A 296 -2.76 2.71 12.21
CA ILE A 296 -3.90 2.44 13.11
C ILE A 296 -4.47 3.76 13.64
N ASN A 297 -3.60 4.65 14.13
CA ASN A 297 -4.04 5.97 14.62
C ASN A 297 -4.63 6.83 13.50
N GLY A 298 -4.03 6.84 12.31
CA GLY A 298 -4.54 7.56 11.14
C GLY A 298 -5.92 7.06 10.71
N ASN A 299 -6.11 5.74 10.60
CA ASN A 299 -7.39 5.13 10.26
C ASN A 299 -8.47 5.44 11.32
N THR A 300 -8.10 5.38 12.60
CA THR A 300 -9.01 5.72 13.70
C THR A 300 -9.37 7.21 13.70
N LEU A 301 -8.42 8.11 13.40
CA LEU A 301 -8.69 9.54 13.24
C LEU A 301 -9.67 9.81 12.10
N VAL A 302 -9.41 9.23 10.92
CA VAL A 302 -10.35 9.36 9.78
C VAL A 302 -11.72 8.80 10.15
N GLY A 303 -11.76 7.63 10.83
CA GLY A 303 -13.02 7.03 11.29
C GLY A 303 -13.85 7.93 12.21
N ARG A 304 -13.21 8.74 13.05
CA ARG A 304 -13.89 9.72 13.92
C ARG A 304 -14.27 11.00 13.22
N LEU A 305 -13.42 11.49 12.30
CA LEU A 305 -13.60 12.81 11.67
C LEU A 305 -14.57 12.79 10.49
N VAL A 306 -14.78 11.63 9.88
CA VAL A 306 -15.64 11.48 8.71
C VAL A 306 -17.11 11.40 9.13
N PRO A 307 -18.03 12.11 8.43
CA PRO A 307 -19.46 12.02 8.69
C PRO A 307 -20.01 10.59 8.61
N TYR A 308 -21.05 10.31 9.42
CA TYR A 308 -21.74 9.03 9.43
C TYR A 308 -22.16 8.63 7.99
N GLY A 309 -21.88 7.38 7.62
CA GLY A 309 -22.18 6.84 6.28
C GLY A 309 -21.08 7.06 5.22
N ARG A 310 -19.98 7.80 5.51
CA ARG A 310 -18.86 8.01 4.59
C ARG A 310 -17.53 7.40 5.04
N LEU A 311 -17.58 6.54 6.05
CA LEU A 311 -16.39 5.89 6.62
C LEU A 311 -15.60 5.10 5.57
N THR A 312 -16.30 4.29 4.77
CA THR A 312 -15.68 3.48 3.71
C THR A 312 -14.93 4.34 2.69
N GLU A 313 -15.50 5.49 2.33
CA GLU A 313 -14.85 6.45 1.44
C GLU A 313 -13.56 7.03 2.06
N GLY A 314 -13.62 7.45 3.33
CA GLY A 314 -12.46 7.96 4.04
C GLY A 314 -11.31 6.95 4.12
N LEU A 315 -11.61 5.71 4.48
CA LEU A 315 -10.63 4.62 4.56
C LEU A 315 -10.09 4.24 3.17
N SER A 316 -10.91 4.32 2.12
CA SER A 316 -10.45 4.11 0.73
C SER A 316 -9.44 5.16 0.30
N TRP A 317 -9.64 6.43 0.67
CA TRP A 317 -8.67 7.50 0.42
C TRP A 317 -7.35 7.29 1.17
N MET A 318 -7.39 6.71 2.39
CA MET A 318 -6.18 6.33 3.12
C MET A 318 -5.34 5.32 2.33
N GLY A 319 -5.98 4.24 1.86
CA GLY A 319 -5.31 3.23 1.03
C GLY A 319 -4.80 3.77 -0.31
N THR A 320 -5.62 4.58 -0.99
CA THR A 320 -5.24 5.25 -2.25
C THR A 320 -4.03 6.17 -2.04
N GLY A 321 -4.02 6.94 -0.94
CA GLY A 321 -2.90 7.81 -0.58
C GLY A 321 -1.60 7.03 -0.44
N ILE A 322 -1.60 5.91 0.30
CA ILE A 322 -0.43 5.02 0.44
C ILE A 322 0.03 4.50 -0.93
N GLY A 323 -0.89 4.03 -1.78
CA GLY A 323 -0.55 3.48 -3.09
C GLY A 323 0.07 4.50 -4.04
N ILE A 324 -0.52 5.70 -4.14
CA ILE A 324 0.03 6.82 -4.92
C ILE A 324 1.39 7.23 -4.35
N GLY A 325 1.48 7.38 -3.03
CA GLY A 325 2.72 7.71 -2.35
C GLY A 325 3.83 6.72 -2.64
N ALA A 326 3.56 5.41 -2.53
CA ALA A 326 4.54 4.36 -2.84
C ALA A 326 5.04 4.46 -4.29
N SER A 327 4.16 4.78 -5.22
CA SER A 327 4.52 5.00 -6.61
C SER A 327 5.44 6.21 -6.80
N ILE A 328 5.14 7.34 -6.14
CA ILE A 328 5.99 8.54 -6.15
C ILE A 328 7.34 8.25 -5.49
N GLY A 329 7.34 7.62 -4.31
CA GLY A 329 8.54 7.30 -3.55
C GLY A 329 9.50 6.40 -4.32
N SER A 330 9.00 5.33 -4.94
CA SER A 330 9.81 4.41 -5.74
C SER A 330 10.40 5.09 -6.98
N SER A 331 9.63 5.96 -7.64
CA SER A 331 10.09 6.70 -8.82
C SER A 331 11.18 7.71 -8.48
N VAL A 332 10.94 8.56 -7.46
CA VAL A 332 11.90 9.58 -7.01
C VAL A 332 13.19 8.93 -6.49
N SER A 333 13.02 7.90 -5.63
CA SER A 333 14.18 7.19 -5.06
C SER A 333 15.00 6.49 -6.14
N GLY A 334 14.34 5.84 -7.11
CA GLY A 334 15.01 5.18 -8.22
C GLY A 334 15.83 6.16 -9.07
N ALA A 335 15.25 7.32 -9.42
CA ALA A 335 15.95 8.34 -10.17
C ALA A 335 17.17 8.91 -9.41
N VAL A 336 17.01 9.14 -8.10
CA VAL A 336 18.12 9.64 -7.27
C VAL A 336 19.21 8.57 -7.12
N ILE A 337 18.86 7.29 -7.02
CA ILE A 337 19.83 6.19 -6.92
C ILE A 337 20.72 6.11 -8.19
N ASP A 338 20.15 6.28 -9.35
CA ASP A 338 20.89 6.22 -10.62
C ASP A 338 21.98 7.32 -10.71
N HIS A 339 21.79 8.46 -10.03
CA HIS A 339 22.76 9.57 -10.02
C HIS A 339 23.66 9.61 -8.77
N ALA A 340 23.11 9.29 -7.60
CA ALA A 340 23.78 9.46 -6.30
C ALA A 340 24.01 8.14 -5.54
N GLY A 341 23.70 7.00 -6.17
CA GLY A 341 23.83 5.67 -5.57
C GLY A 341 22.82 5.41 -4.46
N TYR A 342 22.95 4.26 -3.80
CA TYR A 342 21.99 3.81 -2.77
C TYR A 342 21.83 4.79 -1.59
N ARG A 343 22.91 5.54 -1.25
CA ARG A 343 22.85 6.57 -0.19
C ARG A 343 21.88 7.68 -0.55
N GLY A 344 21.84 8.09 -1.82
CA GLY A 344 20.86 9.06 -2.32
C GLY A 344 19.42 8.56 -2.13
N GLY A 345 19.16 7.28 -2.44
CA GLY A 345 17.85 6.67 -2.19
C GLY A 345 17.46 6.66 -0.72
N LEU A 346 18.38 6.34 0.19
CA LEU A 346 18.15 6.39 1.63
C LEU A 346 17.91 7.82 2.15
N VAL A 347 18.53 8.84 1.55
CA VAL A 347 18.22 10.26 1.84
C VAL A 347 16.78 10.58 1.43
N VAL A 348 16.29 10.08 0.29
CA VAL A 348 14.90 10.28 -0.15
C VAL A 348 13.91 9.73 0.87
N VAL A 349 14.18 8.56 1.47
CA VAL A 349 13.38 7.98 2.58
C VAL A 349 13.27 8.99 3.73
N VAL A 350 14.41 9.56 4.16
CA VAL A 350 14.45 10.53 5.28
C VAL A 350 13.70 11.80 4.92
N VAL A 351 13.84 12.30 3.70
CA VAL A 351 13.13 13.50 3.22
C VAL A 351 11.61 13.32 3.28
N PHE A 352 11.09 12.20 2.78
CA PHE A 352 9.65 11.93 2.84
C PHE A 352 9.16 11.73 4.28
N ALA A 353 9.94 11.08 5.14
CA ALA A 353 9.62 10.94 6.57
C ALA A 353 9.62 12.31 7.28
N ALA A 354 10.57 13.19 6.96
CA ALA A 354 10.61 14.57 7.47
C ALA A 354 9.40 15.39 7.01
N LEU A 355 9.03 15.30 5.72
CA LEU A 355 7.85 15.97 5.20
C LEU A 355 6.57 15.47 5.89
N ALA A 356 6.45 14.15 6.12
CA ALA A 356 5.33 13.60 6.88
C ALA A 356 5.27 14.17 8.30
N ALA A 357 6.40 14.26 9.00
CA ALA A 357 6.50 14.83 10.33
C ALA A 357 6.12 16.32 10.32
N LEU A 358 6.59 17.09 9.34
CA LEU A 358 6.25 18.51 9.20
C LEU A 358 4.76 18.73 8.95
N VAL A 359 4.14 17.94 8.06
CA VAL A 359 2.68 18.02 7.81
C VAL A 359 1.89 17.64 9.05
N ALA A 360 2.30 16.59 9.78
CA ALA A 360 1.65 16.19 11.03
C ALA A 360 1.77 17.28 12.11
N LEU A 361 2.95 17.88 12.27
CA LEU A 361 3.20 18.98 13.21
C LEU A 361 2.36 20.22 12.87
N ALA A 362 2.37 20.64 11.61
CA ALA A 362 1.60 21.80 11.15
C ALA A 362 0.08 21.60 11.34
N SER A 363 -0.38 20.35 11.27
CA SER A 363 -1.80 19.99 11.37
C SER A 363 -2.27 19.71 12.80
N THR A 364 -1.37 19.76 13.79
CA THR A 364 -1.67 19.37 15.19
C THR A 364 -2.88 20.12 15.74
N ARG A 365 -2.93 21.45 15.56
CA ARG A 365 -4.05 22.28 16.04
C ARG A 365 -5.37 21.90 15.37
N THR A 366 -5.35 21.72 14.04
CA THR A 366 -6.54 21.34 13.27
C THR A 366 -7.07 19.98 13.70
N LEU A 367 -6.17 19.02 13.96
CA LEU A 367 -6.54 17.67 14.40
C LEU A 367 -7.12 17.65 15.81
N HIS A 368 -6.56 18.44 16.74
CA HIS A 368 -7.11 18.56 18.09
C HIS A 368 -8.50 19.21 18.09
N CYS A 369 -8.65 20.37 17.46
CA CYS A 369 -9.96 21.05 17.39
C CYS A 369 -11.03 20.22 16.63
N ALA A 370 -10.63 19.41 15.64
CA ALA A 370 -11.56 18.54 14.94
C ALA A 370 -11.98 17.34 15.81
N ALA A 371 -11.06 16.76 16.58
CA ALA A 371 -11.37 15.67 17.50
C ALA A 371 -12.26 16.13 18.66
N GLU A 372 -11.97 17.28 19.27
CA GLU A 372 -12.77 17.88 20.36
C GLU A 372 -14.22 18.15 19.91
N ARG A 373 -14.41 18.76 18.73
CA ARG A 373 -15.75 18.99 18.17
C ARG A 373 -16.54 17.70 17.95
N HIS A 374 -15.87 16.62 17.57
CA HIS A 374 -16.53 15.34 17.39
C HIS A 374 -16.99 14.75 18.73
N ASP A 375 -16.14 14.82 19.76
CA ASP A 375 -16.47 14.34 21.11
C ASP A 375 -17.62 15.17 21.73
N GLU A 376 -17.66 16.50 21.52
CA GLU A 376 -18.77 17.37 21.94
C GLU A 376 -20.11 17.00 21.25
N MET A 377 -20.05 16.69 19.94
CA MET A 377 -21.25 16.26 19.20
C MET A 377 -21.80 14.93 19.70
N LEU A 378 -20.94 13.98 20.08
CA LEU A 378 -21.36 12.70 20.65
C LEU A 378 -22.02 12.89 22.04
N LEU A 379 -21.43 13.70 22.90
CA LEU A 379 -22.00 14.02 24.21
C LEU A 379 -23.36 14.73 24.10
N ALA A 380 -23.51 15.64 23.13
CA ALA A 380 -24.78 16.32 22.88
C ALA A 380 -25.86 15.35 22.34
N ALA A 381 -25.48 14.34 21.54
CA ALA A 381 -26.38 13.33 21.04
C ALA A 381 -26.81 12.30 22.12
N GLU A 382 -25.99 12.06 23.15
CA GLU A 382 -26.31 11.19 24.27
C GLU A 382 -27.19 11.90 25.36
N ALA A 383 -27.20 13.23 25.36
CA ALA A 383 -27.94 14.06 26.34
C ALA A 383 -29.34 14.47 25.86
N GLY A 384 -29.70 14.25 24.58
CA GLY A 384 -31.01 14.55 23.97
C GLY A 384 -31.77 13.30 23.57
#